data_c90db95ac363970c77b212dc6ad086f2
#
_entry.id   c90db95ac363970c77b212dc6ad086f2
#
_cell.length_a   1.000
_cell.length_b   1.000
_cell.length_c   1.000
_cell.angle_alpha   90.00
_cell.angle_beta   90.00
_cell.angle_gamma   90.00
#
_symmetry.space_group_name_H-M   'P 1'
#
loop_
_entity.id
_entity.type
_entity.pdbx_description
1 polymer ?
#
loop_
_entity_poly.entity_id
_entity_poly.type
_entity_poly.pdbx_seq_one_letter_code
_entity_poly.pdbx_strand_id
1 'polypeptide(L)'
;MEVEISGARTVGSGRLCSKNSAMPPVVKNLMESSPGETETFRPLLDLPGVRLEQIVSNGQASAEGFWYDQKNPEWVLLVRGEAVLRFDPGGDVTMKTGDFLLIPANTRHRVEFVSADAVWLALHFQP
;
A
#
# COMPACT_ATOMS: atom_id res chain seq x y z
N MET A 1 16.98 6.07 5.40
CA MET A 1 16.83 6.43 5.27
C MET A 1 17.18 7.22 5.22
N GLU A 2 17.19 7.07 5.05
CA GLU A 2 17.49 7.74 4.98
C GLU A 2 17.58 8.47 4.39
N VAL A 3 17.85 8.40 4.32
CA VAL A 3 17.92 9.02 3.72
C VAL A 3 17.91 9.84 3.31
N GLU A 4 18.01 9.65 3.31
CA GLU A 4 18.06 10.35 2.96
C GLU A 4 17.92 11.07 2.55
N ILE A 5 18.00 11.07 2.61
CA ILE A 5 17.75 11.84 2.23
C ILE A 5 18.03 12.57 2.06
N SER A 6 18.36 12.51 2.19
CA SER A 6 18.65 13.21 1.88
C SER A 6 18.99 13.72 1.25
N GLY A 7 19.23 13.53 1.14
CA GLY A 7 19.59 14.01 0.41
C GLY A 7 19.59 14.76 -0.16
N ALA A 8 19.25 14.70 -0.10
CA ALA A 8 19.10 15.55 -0.89
C ALA A 8 19.51 16.77 -0.72
N ARG A 9 19.74 17.07 -0.04
CA ARG A 9 20.09 18.01 0.06
C ARG A 9 20.72 18.57 -0.61
N THR A 10 21.00 18.35 -0.92
CA THR A 10 21.37 18.74 -1.59
C THR A 10 21.47 19.14 -2.24
N VAL A 11 21.74 19.22 -2.27
CA VAL A 11 21.83 19.51 -3.00
C VAL A 11 21.77 19.92 -3.79
N GLY A 12 21.92 19.84 -3.43
CA GLY A 12 21.95 20.68 -4.35
C GLY A 12 21.85 20.41 -5.59
N SER A 13 22.18 19.70 -5.82
CA SER A 13 22.02 19.43 -7.06
C SER A 13 20.74 19.45 -7.55
N GLY A 14 19.84 19.54 -6.81
CA GLY A 14 18.53 19.47 -7.33
C GLY A 14 18.22 20.30 -8.49
N ARG A 15 18.96 21.26 -8.80
CA ARG A 15 18.64 22.06 -9.88
C ARG A 15 18.53 21.40 -11.15
N LEU A 16 19.04 20.24 -11.22
CA LEU A 16 18.95 19.55 -12.46
C LEU A 16 17.57 19.35 -12.88
N CYS A 17 16.73 18.87 -12.01
CA CYS A 17 15.42 18.58 -12.41
C CYS A 17 14.60 19.78 -12.57
N SER A 18 14.93 20.79 -11.86
CA SER A 18 14.06 21.91 -11.87
C SER A 18 13.97 22.61 -13.20
N LYS A 19 14.89 22.40 -14.06
CA LYS A 19 14.78 23.12 -15.30
C LYS A 19 13.60 22.65 -16.08
N ASN A 20 13.04 21.49 -15.79
CA ASN A 20 11.89 20.98 -16.51
C ASN A 20 10.60 21.19 -15.80
N SER A 21 10.64 21.76 -14.62
CA SER A 21 9.42 21.91 -13.84
C SER A 21 9.38 23.29 -13.23
N ALA A 22 8.31 23.97 -13.49
CA ALA A 22 8.12 25.31 -12.93
C ALA A 22 7.60 25.26 -11.51
N MET A 23 7.20 24.10 -11.02
CA MET A 23 6.55 23.99 -9.72
C MET A 23 7.23 22.95 -8.87
N PRO A 24 7.30 23.19 -7.56
CA PRO A 24 7.85 22.16 -6.68
C PRO A 24 6.90 20.97 -6.60
N PRO A 25 7.39 19.83 -6.13
CA PRO A 25 6.53 18.70 -5.87
C PRO A 25 5.41 19.05 -4.91
N VAL A 26 4.29 18.40 -5.06
CA VAL A 26 3.12 18.65 -4.23
C VAL A 26 3.10 17.65 -3.08
N VAL A 27 2.95 18.16 -1.86
CA VAL A 27 2.84 17.33 -0.68
C VAL A 27 1.39 16.88 -0.52
N LYS A 28 1.19 15.59 -0.29
CA LYS A 28 -0.12 15.02 -0.01
C LYS A 28 -0.06 14.28 1.29
N ASN A 29 -1.20 14.05 1.89
CA ASN A 29 -1.25 13.39 3.20
C ASN A 29 -2.07 12.12 3.09
N LEU A 30 -1.47 11.01 3.54
CA LEU A 30 -2.11 9.71 3.49
C LEU A 30 -3.38 9.67 4.35
N MET A 31 -3.37 10.38 5.45
CA MET A 31 -4.44 10.31 6.43
C MET A 31 -5.62 11.21 6.14
N GLU A 32 -5.59 11.93 5.04
CA GLU A 32 -6.70 12.82 4.67
C GLU A 32 -7.84 12.09 4.00
N SER A 33 -7.70 10.79 3.76
CA SER A 33 -8.76 10.01 3.15
C SER A 33 -9.77 9.59 4.20
N SER A 34 -11.03 9.51 3.82
CA SER A 34 -12.06 8.98 4.70
C SER A 34 -12.71 7.77 4.03
N PRO A 35 -13.26 6.85 4.82
CA PRO A 35 -13.90 5.67 4.26
C PRO A 35 -15.12 6.07 3.44
N GLY A 36 -15.29 5.41 2.32
CA GLY A 36 -16.51 5.53 1.53
C GLY A 36 -17.49 4.45 1.92
N GLU A 37 -18.48 4.21 1.08
CA GLU A 37 -19.44 3.15 1.32
C GLU A 37 -18.81 1.78 1.09
N THR A 38 -17.79 1.73 0.27
CA THR A 38 -17.03 0.52 0.01
C THR A 38 -15.57 0.82 0.14
N GLU A 39 -14.77 -0.22 0.08
CA GLU A 39 -13.33 -0.09 0.08
C GLU A 39 -12.89 0.80 -1.08
N THR A 40 -12.00 1.75 -0.81
CA THR A 40 -11.49 2.65 -1.84
C THR A 40 -10.00 2.44 -2.05
N PHE A 41 -9.58 2.57 -3.31
CA PHE A 41 -8.20 2.40 -3.71
C PHE A 41 -7.70 3.70 -4.32
N ARG A 42 -6.62 4.23 -3.78
CA ARG A 42 -6.06 5.48 -4.27
C ARG A 42 -4.60 5.26 -4.68
N PRO A 43 -4.29 5.40 -5.96
CA PRO A 43 -2.89 5.28 -6.39
C PRO A 43 -2.08 6.45 -5.85
N LEU A 44 -0.94 6.15 -5.26
CA LEU A 44 -0.04 7.16 -4.72
C LEU A 44 1.18 7.31 -5.61
N LEU A 45 1.61 6.24 -6.25
CA LEU A 45 2.79 6.22 -7.08
C LEU A 45 2.62 5.15 -8.13
N ASP A 46 2.86 5.49 -9.38
CA ASP A 46 2.76 4.52 -10.47
C ASP A 46 3.92 4.78 -11.42
N LEU A 47 4.96 3.97 -11.29
CA LEU A 47 6.16 4.07 -12.09
C LEU A 47 6.44 2.74 -12.74
N PRO A 48 7.26 2.72 -13.81
CA PRO A 48 7.65 1.45 -14.39
C PRO A 48 8.25 0.54 -13.32
N GLY A 49 7.69 -0.64 -13.19
CA GLY A 49 8.18 -1.64 -12.25
C GLY A 49 7.53 -1.60 -10.88
N VAL A 50 6.83 -0.53 -10.52
CA VAL A 50 6.28 -0.47 -9.17
C VAL A 50 5.04 0.42 -9.12
N ARG A 51 4.06 0.00 -8.32
CA ARG A 51 2.87 0.81 -8.08
C ARG A 51 2.55 0.77 -6.58
N LEU A 52 2.39 1.94 -5.99
CA LEU A 52 2.03 2.06 -4.58
C LEU A 52 0.62 2.59 -4.47
N GLU A 53 -0.18 1.95 -3.65
CA GLU A 53 -1.60 2.22 -3.56
C GLU A 53 -2.03 2.30 -2.11
N GLN A 54 -2.90 3.25 -1.79
CA GLN A 54 -3.52 3.31 -0.49
C GLN A 54 -4.89 2.64 -0.58
N ILE A 55 -5.21 1.80 0.39
CA ILE A 55 -6.50 1.17 0.48
C ILE A 55 -7.16 1.64 1.76
N VAL A 56 -8.34 2.24 1.63
CA VAL A 56 -9.11 2.69 2.78
C VAL A 56 -10.30 1.76 2.90
N SER A 57 -10.32 1.02 4.01
CA SER A 57 -11.33 0.00 4.22
C SER A 57 -12.52 0.60 4.97
N ASN A 58 -13.67 -0.02 4.81
CA ASN A 58 -14.83 0.30 5.62
C ASN A 58 -15.34 -0.95 6.34
N GLY A 59 -14.47 -1.93 6.55
CA GLY A 59 -14.81 -3.13 7.28
C GLY A 59 -15.23 -4.30 6.43
N GLN A 60 -15.12 -4.18 5.11
CA GLN A 60 -15.55 -5.25 4.22
C GLN A 60 -14.47 -6.30 4.04
N ALA A 61 -14.77 -7.53 4.39
CA ALA A 61 -13.90 -8.66 4.10
C ALA A 61 -14.07 -9.07 2.64
N SER A 62 -13.21 -9.96 2.18
CA SER A 62 -13.35 -10.54 0.85
C SER A 62 -14.65 -11.29 0.75
N ALA A 63 -15.28 -11.26 -0.43
CA ALA A 63 -16.53 -11.97 -0.64
C ALA A 63 -16.31 -13.47 -0.43
N GLU A 64 -17.37 -14.14 0.01
CA GLU A 64 -17.30 -15.57 0.25
C GLU A 64 -16.82 -16.30 -0.99
N GLY A 65 -15.86 -17.19 -0.84
CA GLY A 65 -15.32 -17.96 -1.95
C GLY A 65 -14.32 -17.22 -2.81
N PHE A 66 -14.08 -15.96 -2.57
CA PHE A 66 -13.13 -15.19 -3.35
C PHE A 66 -11.72 -15.30 -2.78
N TRP A 67 -10.76 -15.57 -3.65
CA TRP A 67 -9.35 -15.64 -3.29
C TRP A 67 -8.53 -14.82 -4.27
N TYR A 68 -7.60 -14.05 -3.74
CA TYR A 68 -6.58 -13.42 -4.56
C TYR A 68 -5.52 -14.45 -4.92
N ASP A 69 -5.04 -14.39 -6.15
CA ASP A 69 -3.96 -15.25 -6.61
C ASP A 69 -3.25 -14.50 -7.72
N GLN A 70 -2.25 -13.74 -7.36
CA GLN A 70 -1.59 -12.81 -8.27
C GLN A 70 -0.23 -13.35 -8.65
N LYS A 71 0.19 -13.08 -9.88
CA LYS A 71 1.46 -13.59 -10.34
C LYS A 71 2.65 -12.72 -9.95
N ASN A 72 2.41 -11.56 -9.38
CA ASN A 72 3.49 -10.70 -8.90
C ASN A 72 3.40 -10.57 -7.39
N PRO A 73 4.54 -10.42 -6.70
CA PRO A 73 4.48 -10.25 -5.25
C PRO A 73 3.89 -8.90 -4.88
N GLU A 74 3.39 -8.82 -3.66
CA GLU A 74 2.78 -7.61 -3.13
C GLU A 74 3.23 -7.43 -1.69
N TRP A 75 3.71 -6.23 -1.36
CA TRP A 75 4.09 -5.91 0.01
C TRP A 75 2.98 -5.05 0.60
N VAL A 76 2.49 -5.40 1.78
CA VAL A 76 1.39 -4.67 2.41
C VAL A 76 1.80 -4.22 3.80
N LEU A 77 1.40 -3.01 4.15
CA LEU A 77 1.59 -2.42 5.46
C LEU A 77 0.22 -1.95 5.97
N LEU A 78 -0.15 -2.40 7.15
CA LEU A 78 -1.39 -1.93 7.77
C LEU A 78 -1.04 -0.67 8.56
N VAL A 79 -1.40 0.48 7.99
CA VAL A 79 -1.06 1.78 8.58
C VAL A 79 -1.92 2.04 9.81
N ARG A 80 -3.17 1.60 9.78
CA ARG A 80 -4.11 1.79 10.89
C ARG A 80 -5.15 0.70 10.85
N GLY A 81 -5.53 0.21 12.02
CA GLY A 81 -6.60 -0.76 12.14
C GLY A 81 -6.11 -2.15 12.48
N GLU A 82 -6.98 -3.12 12.28
CA GLU A 82 -6.69 -4.53 12.50
C GLU A 82 -7.24 -5.34 11.34
N ALA A 83 -6.60 -6.46 11.05
CA ALA A 83 -7.04 -7.31 9.96
C ALA A 83 -6.59 -8.73 10.18
N VAL A 84 -7.29 -9.65 9.53
CA VAL A 84 -6.89 -11.06 9.46
C VAL A 84 -6.85 -11.43 8.00
N LEU A 85 -5.68 -11.88 7.53
CA LEU A 85 -5.52 -12.42 6.19
C LEU A 85 -5.49 -13.94 6.31
N ARG A 86 -6.14 -14.61 5.37
CA ARG A 86 -6.11 -16.06 5.32
C ARG A 86 -5.33 -16.51 4.09
N PHE A 87 -4.43 -17.44 4.28
CA PHE A 87 -3.62 -18.00 3.21
C PHE A 87 -3.98 -19.47 3.01
N ASP A 88 -3.95 -19.92 1.77
CA ASP A 88 -4.24 -21.31 1.44
C ASP A 88 -3.13 -21.85 0.54
N PRO A 89 -2.26 -22.72 1.06
CA PRO A 89 -2.21 -23.22 2.44
C PRO A 89 -1.58 -22.22 3.39
N GLY A 90 -1.74 -22.43 4.68
CA GLY A 90 -1.03 -21.63 5.66
C GLY A 90 -1.90 -21.16 6.82
N GLY A 91 -3.15 -20.80 6.57
CA GLY A 91 -4.04 -20.39 7.63
C GLY A 91 -4.06 -18.88 7.85
N ASP A 92 -4.49 -18.48 9.02
CA ASP A 92 -4.79 -17.08 9.31
C ASP A 92 -3.59 -16.35 9.89
N VAL A 93 -3.41 -15.11 9.44
CA VAL A 93 -2.37 -14.20 9.93
C VAL A 93 -3.07 -12.94 10.42
N THR A 94 -2.87 -12.60 11.68
CA THR A 94 -3.45 -11.40 12.27
C THR A 94 -2.47 -10.25 12.12
N MET A 95 -2.99 -9.10 11.71
CA MET A 95 -2.19 -7.89 11.55
C MET A 95 -2.78 -6.76 12.37
N LYS A 96 -1.90 -5.98 12.96
CA LYS A 96 -2.26 -4.80 13.74
C LYS A 96 -1.56 -3.59 13.16
N THR A 97 -1.94 -2.42 13.62
CA THR A 97 -1.35 -1.17 13.15
C THR A 97 0.17 -1.26 13.17
N GLY A 98 0.77 -0.96 12.04
CA GLY A 98 2.22 -0.98 11.88
C GLY A 98 2.79 -2.30 11.36
N ASP A 99 1.98 -3.35 11.30
CA ASP A 99 2.46 -4.64 10.81
C ASP A 99 2.53 -4.64 9.28
N PHE A 100 3.52 -5.32 8.75
CA PHE A 100 3.66 -5.44 7.31
C PHE A 100 4.14 -6.86 6.97
N LEU A 101 3.86 -7.26 5.74
CA LEU A 101 4.37 -8.55 5.25
C LEU A 101 4.45 -8.52 3.74
N LEU A 102 5.21 -9.43 3.20
CA LEU A 102 5.29 -9.64 1.76
C LEU A 102 4.42 -10.84 1.40
N ILE A 103 3.51 -10.64 0.47
CA ILE A 103 2.73 -11.73 -0.08
C ILE A 103 3.45 -12.19 -1.34
N PRO A 104 4.03 -13.39 -1.33
CA PRO A 104 4.78 -13.86 -2.50
C PRO A 104 3.87 -14.05 -3.70
N ALA A 105 4.49 -14.12 -4.87
CA ALA A 105 3.74 -14.39 -6.09
C ALA A 105 3.04 -15.74 -5.99
N ASN A 106 1.89 -15.84 -6.63
CA ASN A 106 1.12 -17.08 -6.75
C ASN A 106 0.75 -17.68 -5.40
N THR A 107 0.39 -16.80 -4.46
CA THR A 107 0.00 -17.22 -3.12
C THR A 107 -1.47 -16.86 -2.91
N ARG A 108 -2.29 -17.89 -2.74
CA ARG A 108 -3.72 -17.67 -2.55
C ARG A 108 -3.97 -17.05 -1.19
N HIS A 109 -4.69 -15.95 -1.15
CA HIS A 109 -4.99 -15.27 0.11
C HIS A 109 -6.29 -14.48 -0.03
N ARG A 110 -6.85 -14.13 1.12
CA ARG A 110 -8.06 -13.32 1.19
C ARG A 110 -8.08 -12.55 2.50
N VAL A 111 -8.88 -11.48 2.52
CA VAL A 111 -9.11 -10.72 3.74
C VAL A 111 -10.28 -11.37 4.46
N GLU A 112 -9.98 -11.99 5.60
CA GLU A 112 -11.01 -12.66 6.39
C GLU A 112 -11.72 -11.67 7.30
N PHE A 113 -10.99 -10.66 7.77
CA PHE A 113 -11.50 -9.61 8.64
C PHE A 113 -10.68 -8.35 8.43
N VAL A 114 -11.35 -7.21 8.47
CA VAL A 114 -10.68 -5.92 8.47
C VAL A 114 -11.55 -4.94 9.22
N SER A 115 -10.93 -4.10 10.06
CA SER A 115 -11.68 -3.10 10.82
C SER A 115 -12.16 -1.98 9.91
N ALA A 116 -13.20 -1.29 10.35
CA ALA A 116 -13.85 -0.28 9.52
C ALA A 116 -12.98 0.95 9.27
N ASP A 117 -11.97 1.15 10.11
CA ASP A 117 -11.08 2.30 10.00
C ASP A 117 -9.74 1.95 9.38
N ALA A 118 -9.59 0.78 8.83
CA ALA A 118 -8.29 0.30 8.39
C ALA A 118 -7.80 1.07 7.18
N VAL A 119 -6.51 1.36 7.19
CA VAL A 119 -5.80 2.00 6.09
C VAL A 119 -4.57 1.17 5.78
N TRP A 120 -4.42 0.81 4.52
CA TRP A 120 -3.32 -0.02 4.06
C TRP A 120 -2.48 0.74 3.05
N LEU A 121 -1.21 0.38 2.99
CA LEU A 121 -0.37 0.67 1.83
C LEU A 121 -0.04 -0.65 1.17
N ALA A 122 -0.23 -0.71 -0.12
CA ALA A 122 0.08 -1.90 -0.91
C ALA A 122 1.08 -1.52 -1.99
N LEU A 123 2.21 -2.19 -2.00
CA LEU A 123 3.26 -1.98 -2.99
C LEU A 123 3.24 -3.16 -3.94
N HIS A 124 2.92 -2.89 -5.19
CA HIS A 124 2.83 -3.92 -6.24
C HIS A 124 4.04 -3.84 -7.13
N PHE A 125 4.68 -4.97 -7.34
CA PHE A 125 5.81 -5.05 -8.25
C PHE A 125 5.29 -5.45 -9.61
N GLN A 126 5.63 -4.66 -10.62
CA GLN A 126 5.16 -4.88 -11.99
C GLN A 126 6.37 -4.92 -12.92
N PRO A 127 6.94 -6.10 -13.13
CA PRO A 127 8.12 -6.24 -13.97
C PRO A 127 7.86 -5.89 -15.43
#